data_dca4faf5da07e6346e9cde5a7e4dfc00
#
_entry.id   dca4faf5da07e6346e9cde5a7e4dfc00
#
_cell.length_a   1.000
_cell.length_b   1.000
_cell.length_c   1.000
_cell.angle_alpha   90.00
_cell.angle_beta   90.00
_cell.angle_gamma   90.00
#
_symmetry.space_group_name_H-M   'P 1'
#
loop_
_entity.id
_entity.type
_entity.pdbx_description
1 polymer ?
#
loop_
_entity_poly.entity_id
_entity_poly.type
_entity_poly.pdbx_seq_one_letter_code
_entity_poly.pdbx_strand_id
1 'polypeptide(L)'
;VRGSGPTGPPDTTSPVPGGSAGTEPRITGRRHRSKTLLAYHAGEGMLMATDAIGSDAVHIPVMRARILDLLAVVLKSGRRVHVDGTLGMGGHAEAVLRRFPDVELVGIDRDQQALTMAEARLEPFADRVHLVHAVHDELPEVLDDLGLDYVDSVLLDLGLSSFQIDEVERGFSYSVDSPLDMRMDQSSGR
;
A
#
# COMPACT_ATOMS: atom_id res chain seq x y z
N VAL A 1 72.68 13.57 43.54
CA VAL A 1 72.23 12.41 42.79
C VAL A 1 70.91 12.80 42.10
N ARG A 2 70.84 12.64 40.83
CA ARG A 2 69.91 13.19 39.81
C ARG A 2 68.48 12.77 39.99
N GLY A 3 67.57 13.78 40.02
CA GLY A 3 66.13 13.61 39.90
C GLY A 3 65.72 13.78 38.45
N SER A 4 65.04 12.81 37.93
CA SER A 4 64.35 12.86 36.64
C SER A 4 62.90 13.23 36.86
N GLY A 5 62.45 14.30 36.18
CA GLY A 5 61.09 14.79 36.24
C GLY A 5 60.09 13.91 35.45
N PRO A 6 58.81 14.03 35.74
CA PRO A 6 57.75 13.24 35.07
C PRO A 6 57.36 13.87 33.72
N THR A 7 57.32 13.05 32.71
CA THR A 7 56.74 13.32 31.38
C THR A 7 55.23 13.29 31.47
N GLY A 8 54.57 14.38 31.07
CA GLY A 8 53.11 14.45 30.94
C GLY A 8 52.59 13.63 29.75
N PRO A 9 51.35 13.21 29.78
CA PRO A 9 50.74 12.47 28.68
C PRO A 9 50.40 13.35 27.47
N PRO A 10 50.41 12.81 26.26
CA PRO A 10 50.09 13.56 25.04
C PRO A 10 48.61 13.90 24.94
N ASP A 11 48.39 15.13 24.52
CA ASP A 11 47.11 15.69 24.16
C ASP A 11 46.60 15.03 22.86
N THR A 12 45.50 14.25 22.94
CA THR A 12 44.83 13.68 21.78
C THR A 12 43.46 14.31 21.64
N THR A 13 43.42 15.53 21.13
CA THR A 13 42.20 16.10 20.56
C THR A 13 42.06 15.63 19.11
N SER A 14 41.42 14.51 18.92
CA SER A 14 40.91 14.12 17.60
C SER A 14 39.52 14.72 17.37
N PRO A 15 39.25 15.32 16.21
CA PRO A 15 37.97 15.85 15.91
C PRO A 15 36.95 14.72 15.64
N VAL A 16 35.77 14.82 16.25
CA VAL A 16 34.64 13.97 16.02
C VAL A 16 34.13 14.21 14.59
N PRO A 17 34.00 13.21 13.72
CA PRO A 17 33.39 13.40 12.41
C PRO A 17 31.87 13.66 12.57
N GLY A 18 31.47 14.76 11.95
CA GLY A 18 30.08 15.22 11.92
C GLY A 18 29.12 14.15 11.42
N GLY A 19 27.93 14.17 12.01
CA GLY A 19 26.83 13.27 11.69
C GLY A 19 26.51 13.28 10.21
N SER A 20 26.47 12.09 9.63
CA SER A 20 25.92 11.85 8.30
C SER A 20 24.43 12.11 8.34
N ALA A 21 24.00 13.12 7.58
CA ALA A 21 22.60 13.33 7.25
C ALA A 21 22.05 12.03 6.67
N GLY A 22 20.98 11.52 7.28
CA GLY A 22 20.26 10.35 6.80
C GLY A 22 19.79 10.62 5.38
N THR A 23 20.29 9.82 4.44
CA THR A 23 19.84 9.82 3.05
C THR A 23 18.43 9.24 3.05
N GLU A 24 17.44 10.09 2.78
CA GLU A 24 16.08 9.62 2.49
C GLU A 24 16.15 8.65 1.29
N PRO A 25 15.46 7.49 1.34
CA PRO A 25 15.40 6.60 0.20
C PRO A 25 14.62 7.32 -0.93
N ARG A 26 15.35 7.71 -1.97
CA ARG A 26 14.76 8.19 -3.22
C ARG A 26 14.24 6.97 -3.98
N ILE A 27 12.95 6.95 -4.29
CA ILE A 27 12.37 6.00 -5.24
C ILE A 27 12.93 6.32 -6.64
N THR A 28 14.02 5.66 -7.02
CA THR A 28 14.58 5.75 -8.37
C THR A 28 14.12 4.54 -9.15
N GLY A 29 13.08 4.73 -9.98
CA GLY A 29 12.53 3.69 -10.83
C GLY A 29 13.58 3.08 -11.77
N ARG A 30 13.89 1.81 -11.57
CA ARG A 30 14.62 0.98 -12.53
C ARG A 30 13.60 0.27 -13.40
N ARG A 31 13.57 0.60 -14.69
CA ARG A 31 12.66 -0.03 -15.68
C ARG A 31 13.01 -1.50 -15.86
N HIS A 32 12.14 -2.39 -15.41
CA HIS A 32 12.09 -3.78 -15.89
C HIS A 32 10.63 -4.19 -16.12
N ARG A 33 10.43 -4.75 -17.30
CA ARG A 33 9.29 -5.45 -17.89
C ARG A 33 7.97 -5.49 -17.12
N SER A 34 7.04 -4.69 -17.61
CA SER A 34 5.59 -4.91 -17.78
C SER A 34 4.90 -5.89 -16.81
N LYS A 35 4.77 -5.52 -15.55
CA LYS A 35 3.53 -5.66 -14.81
C LYS A 35 2.87 -4.29 -14.89
N THR A 36 1.58 -4.21 -15.12
CA THR A 36 0.89 -2.94 -15.28
C THR A 36 0.93 -2.20 -13.95
N LEU A 37 1.98 -1.39 -13.75
CA LEU A 37 2.03 -0.44 -12.67
C LEU A 37 1.13 0.72 -13.09
N LEU A 38 -0.06 0.82 -12.50
CA LEU A 38 -0.92 1.99 -12.63
C LEU A 38 -0.31 3.11 -11.78
N ALA A 39 0.72 3.78 -12.31
CA ALA A 39 1.21 5.01 -11.71
C ALA A 39 0.26 6.14 -12.13
N TYR A 40 -0.51 6.63 -11.17
CA TYR A 40 -1.35 7.80 -11.36
C TYR A 40 -0.48 9.04 -11.49
N HIS A 41 -0.46 9.65 -12.67
CA HIS A 41 -0.02 11.01 -12.86
C HIS A 41 -1.27 11.89 -12.93
N ALA A 42 -1.41 12.77 -11.95
CA ALA A 42 -2.41 13.83 -11.98
C ALA A 42 -2.17 14.73 -13.20
N GLY A 43 -3.00 14.60 -14.21
CA GLY A 43 -2.97 15.42 -15.40
C GLY A 43 -4.20 15.20 -16.27
N GLU A 44 -5.13 16.16 -16.16
CA GLU A 44 -6.20 16.52 -17.09
C GLU A 44 -7.33 15.52 -17.36
N GLY A 45 -8.42 15.77 -16.68
CA GLY A 45 -9.80 15.85 -17.10
C GLY A 45 -10.37 14.84 -18.08
N MET A 46 -11.22 13.96 -17.60
CA MET A 46 -12.42 13.53 -18.32
C MET A 46 -13.56 13.35 -17.34
N LEU A 47 -14.39 14.38 -17.20
CA LEU A 47 -15.72 14.26 -16.62
C LEU A 47 -16.56 13.35 -17.53
N MET A 48 -16.81 12.13 -17.11
CA MET A 48 -17.97 11.37 -17.54
C MET A 48 -18.81 11.09 -16.30
N ALA A 49 -19.86 11.89 -16.16
CA ALA A 49 -20.93 11.61 -15.24
C ALA A 49 -21.59 10.30 -15.68
N THR A 50 -21.46 9.25 -14.88
CA THR A 50 -22.40 8.15 -14.87
C THR A 50 -23.29 8.30 -13.65
N ASP A 51 -24.37 9.05 -13.82
CA ASP A 51 -25.57 8.87 -13.02
C ASP A 51 -26.05 7.44 -13.23
N ALA A 52 -25.85 6.60 -12.27
CA ALA A 52 -26.68 5.44 -11.90
C ALA A 52 -25.88 4.47 -11.04
N ILE A 53 -25.85 4.67 -9.73
CA ILE A 53 -25.99 3.56 -8.77
C ILE A 53 -26.51 4.19 -7.48
N GLY A 54 -27.83 4.20 -7.34
CA GLY A 54 -28.50 4.43 -6.06
C GLY A 54 -28.42 3.16 -5.23
N SER A 55 -27.49 3.13 -4.31
CA SER A 55 -27.59 2.51 -2.99
C SER A 55 -26.32 2.88 -2.23
N ASP A 56 -26.32 3.99 -1.54
CA ASP A 56 -25.31 4.36 -0.54
C ASP A 56 -25.40 3.43 0.69
N ALA A 57 -25.31 2.14 0.52
CA ALA A 57 -24.90 1.26 1.58
C ALA A 57 -23.38 1.41 1.71
N VAL A 58 -22.96 2.35 2.55
CA VAL A 58 -21.54 2.49 2.91
C VAL A 58 -21.06 1.15 3.44
N HIS A 59 -20.40 0.37 2.58
CA HIS A 59 -19.81 -0.90 3.00
C HIS A 59 -18.68 -0.58 4.00
N ILE A 60 -18.96 -0.86 5.28
CA ILE A 60 -17.98 -0.68 6.35
C ILE A 60 -17.12 -1.94 6.39
N PRO A 61 -15.80 -1.83 6.17
CA PRO A 61 -14.90 -2.98 6.24
C PRO A 61 -14.96 -3.68 7.61
N VAL A 62 -14.83 -4.99 7.59
CA VAL A 62 -14.87 -5.85 8.79
C VAL A 62 -13.79 -5.40 9.78
N MET A 63 -14.18 -5.29 11.07
CA MET A 63 -13.28 -4.94 12.18
C MET A 63 -12.46 -3.65 11.98
N ARG A 64 -12.89 -2.72 11.10
CA ARG A 64 -12.15 -1.51 10.72
C ARG A 64 -11.52 -0.78 11.93
N ALA A 65 -12.30 -0.52 12.98
CA ALA A 65 -11.79 0.20 14.15
C ALA A 65 -10.66 -0.57 14.83
N ARG A 66 -10.83 -1.88 15.01
CA ARG A 66 -9.81 -2.74 15.64
C ARG A 66 -8.54 -2.83 14.83
N ILE A 67 -8.64 -2.96 13.52
CA ILE A 67 -7.49 -2.98 12.60
C ILE A 67 -6.72 -1.66 12.70
N LEU A 68 -7.40 -0.52 12.66
CA LEU A 68 -6.77 0.78 12.80
C LEU A 68 -6.05 0.96 14.14
N ASP A 69 -6.60 0.43 15.23
CA ASP A 69 -5.95 0.50 16.56
C ASP A 69 -4.70 -0.37 16.63
N LEU A 70 -4.70 -1.54 15.99
CA LEU A 70 -3.52 -2.39 15.88
C LEU A 70 -2.44 -1.75 15.03
N LEU A 71 -2.80 -1.20 13.87
CA LEU A 71 -1.89 -0.52 12.97
C LEU A 71 -1.30 0.76 13.58
N ALA A 72 -2.04 1.44 14.46
CA ALA A 72 -1.55 2.63 15.15
C ALA A 72 -0.28 2.40 15.98
N VAL A 73 0.01 1.16 16.37
CA VAL A 73 1.24 0.83 17.10
C VAL A 73 2.48 1.17 16.27
N VAL A 74 2.41 0.98 14.94
CA VAL A 74 3.54 1.17 14.03
C VAL A 74 3.38 2.39 13.11
N LEU A 75 2.13 2.79 12.78
CA LEU A 75 1.86 3.80 11.76
C LEU A 75 1.66 5.22 12.28
N LYS A 76 1.54 5.43 13.60
CA LYS A 76 1.12 6.71 14.19
C LYS A 76 2.14 7.85 14.08
N SER A 77 3.38 7.58 13.70
CA SER A 77 4.42 8.62 13.69
C SER A 77 5.47 8.38 12.62
N GLY A 78 5.82 9.45 11.90
CA GLY A 78 6.80 9.45 10.82
C GLY A 78 6.29 8.81 9.54
N ARG A 79 7.08 8.95 8.47
CA ARG A 79 6.77 8.30 7.19
C ARG A 79 6.85 6.79 7.34
N ARG A 80 5.80 6.09 6.98
CA ARG A 80 5.64 4.63 7.10
C ARG A 80 5.08 4.06 5.81
N VAL A 81 5.47 2.84 5.50
CA VAL A 81 4.92 2.10 4.36
C VAL A 81 3.97 1.02 4.87
N HIS A 82 2.73 1.10 4.44
CA HIS A 82 1.70 0.09 4.71
C HIS A 82 1.32 -0.63 3.44
N VAL A 83 1.23 -1.95 3.51
CA VAL A 83 0.73 -2.78 2.41
C VAL A 83 -0.67 -3.28 2.76
N ASP A 84 -1.62 -3.05 1.86
CA ASP A 84 -2.90 -3.77 1.83
C ASP A 84 -2.83 -4.78 0.68
N GLY A 85 -2.59 -6.05 1.01
CA GLY A 85 -2.39 -7.13 0.02
C GLY A 85 -3.70 -7.76 -0.48
N THR A 86 -4.83 -7.24 -0.01
CA THR A 86 -6.20 -7.63 -0.39
C THR A 86 -7.08 -6.39 -0.49
N LEU A 87 -6.63 -5.45 -1.32
CA LEU A 87 -7.14 -4.08 -1.35
C LEU A 87 -8.66 -4.01 -1.56
N GLY A 88 -9.21 -4.89 -2.39
CA GLY A 88 -10.60 -4.84 -2.79
C GLY A 88 -10.97 -3.46 -3.34
N MET A 89 -12.09 -2.91 -2.88
CA MET A 89 -12.53 -1.56 -3.23
C MET A 89 -11.87 -0.45 -2.37
N GLY A 90 -10.79 -0.74 -1.64
CA GLY A 90 -10.00 0.24 -0.91
C GLY A 90 -10.59 0.71 0.43
N GLY A 91 -11.53 -0.02 1.03
CA GLY A 91 -12.22 0.44 2.25
C GLY A 91 -11.30 0.52 3.48
N HIS A 92 -10.46 -0.49 3.72
CA HIS A 92 -9.45 -0.46 4.77
C HIS A 92 -8.36 0.56 4.46
N ALA A 93 -7.87 0.57 3.24
CA ALA A 93 -6.86 1.49 2.74
C ALA A 93 -7.26 2.96 2.95
N GLU A 94 -8.48 3.34 2.57
CA GLU A 94 -9.01 4.68 2.82
C GLU A 94 -9.00 5.04 4.31
N ALA A 95 -9.45 4.12 5.16
CA ALA A 95 -9.49 4.35 6.60
C ALA A 95 -8.08 4.53 7.21
N VAL A 96 -7.08 3.78 6.72
CA VAL A 96 -5.68 3.92 7.09
C VAL A 96 -5.15 5.29 6.66
N LEU A 97 -5.33 5.67 5.40
CA LEU A 97 -4.84 6.92 4.85
C LEU A 97 -5.47 8.16 5.53
N ARG A 98 -6.76 8.08 5.91
CA ARG A 98 -7.43 9.15 6.67
C ARG A 98 -6.88 9.28 8.09
N ARG A 99 -6.54 8.17 8.73
CA ARG A 99 -6.07 8.18 10.12
C ARG A 99 -4.58 8.50 10.26
N PHE A 100 -3.78 8.16 9.26
CA PHE A 100 -2.32 8.28 9.29
C PHE A 100 -1.84 9.09 8.08
N PRO A 101 -1.70 10.42 8.22
CA PRO A 101 -1.42 11.31 7.09
C PRO A 101 -0.04 11.11 6.46
N ASP A 102 0.93 10.56 7.22
CA ASP A 102 2.30 10.34 6.76
C ASP A 102 2.53 8.94 6.18
N VAL A 103 1.47 8.12 6.06
CA VAL A 103 1.57 6.75 5.53
C VAL A 103 1.54 6.76 4.02
N GLU A 104 2.50 6.05 3.42
CA GLU A 104 2.51 5.63 2.02
C GLU A 104 1.87 4.25 1.91
N LEU A 105 0.93 4.08 1.00
CA LEU A 105 0.17 2.85 0.81
C LEU A 105 0.62 2.13 -0.46
N VAL A 106 0.86 0.83 -0.34
CA VAL A 106 0.92 -0.10 -1.47
C VAL A 106 -0.32 -0.98 -1.40
N GLY A 107 -1.23 -0.82 -2.35
CA GLY A 107 -2.46 -1.61 -2.47
C GLY A 107 -2.33 -2.65 -3.56
N ILE A 108 -2.51 -3.92 -3.22
CA ILE A 108 -2.42 -5.04 -4.14
C ILE A 108 -3.77 -5.72 -4.23
N ASP A 109 -4.24 -5.98 -5.44
CA ASP A 109 -5.37 -6.86 -5.69
C ASP A 109 -5.19 -7.59 -7.02
N ARG A 110 -5.69 -8.81 -7.07
CA ARG A 110 -5.74 -9.61 -8.30
C ARG A 110 -6.94 -9.29 -9.18
N ASP A 111 -7.93 -8.56 -8.65
CA ASP A 111 -9.14 -8.18 -9.34
C ASP A 111 -9.01 -6.77 -9.92
N GLN A 112 -8.84 -6.68 -11.24
CA GLN A 112 -8.69 -5.40 -11.94
C GLN A 112 -9.89 -4.47 -11.76
N GLN A 113 -11.11 -5.00 -11.62
CA GLN A 113 -12.29 -4.17 -11.42
C GLN A 113 -12.31 -3.59 -10.00
N ALA A 114 -11.90 -4.38 -9.00
CA ALA A 114 -11.75 -3.89 -7.64
C ALA A 114 -10.70 -2.77 -7.57
N LEU A 115 -9.56 -2.93 -8.25
CA LEU A 115 -8.53 -1.88 -8.34
C LEU A 115 -9.06 -0.58 -8.96
N THR A 116 -9.87 -0.66 -10.02
CA THR A 116 -10.48 0.53 -10.63
C THR A 116 -11.40 1.26 -9.65
N MET A 117 -12.18 0.53 -8.84
CA MET A 117 -13.03 1.12 -7.80
C MET A 117 -12.20 1.71 -6.66
N ALA A 118 -11.12 1.02 -6.26
CA ALA A 118 -10.19 1.52 -5.25
C ALA A 118 -9.48 2.79 -5.70
N GLU A 119 -9.05 2.88 -6.96
CA GLU A 119 -8.44 4.07 -7.54
C GLU A 119 -9.34 5.29 -7.41
N ALA A 120 -10.61 5.17 -7.79
CA ALA A 120 -11.59 6.25 -7.65
C ALA A 120 -11.81 6.65 -6.18
N ARG A 121 -11.86 5.68 -5.25
CA ARG A 121 -12.01 5.94 -3.82
C ARG A 121 -10.80 6.62 -3.20
N LEU A 122 -9.61 6.23 -3.62
CA LEU A 122 -8.34 6.67 -3.04
C LEU A 122 -7.76 7.91 -3.76
N GLU A 123 -8.44 8.43 -4.77
CA GLU A 123 -8.05 9.64 -5.51
C GLU A 123 -7.61 10.80 -4.60
N PRO A 124 -8.30 11.13 -3.46
CA PRO A 124 -7.86 12.19 -2.57
C PRO A 124 -6.49 11.98 -1.92
N PHE A 125 -5.90 10.81 -2.05
CA PHE A 125 -4.61 10.39 -1.47
C PHE A 125 -3.61 9.94 -2.53
N ALA A 126 -3.86 10.24 -3.81
CA ALA A 126 -3.11 9.69 -4.95
C ALA A 126 -1.59 9.96 -4.89
N ASP A 127 -1.17 11.03 -4.19
CA ASP A 127 0.24 11.41 -3.99
C ASP A 127 1.06 10.41 -3.15
N ARG A 128 0.40 9.51 -2.44
CA ARG A 128 1.01 8.53 -1.53
C ARG A 128 0.38 7.12 -1.62
N VAL A 129 -0.18 6.79 -2.78
CA VAL A 129 -0.81 5.50 -3.05
C VAL A 129 -0.22 4.86 -4.29
N HIS A 130 0.15 3.59 -4.17
CA HIS A 130 0.60 2.74 -5.27
C HIS A 130 -0.37 1.57 -5.40
N LEU A 131 -1.09 1.49 -6.52
CA LEU A 131 -2.00 0.39 -6.82
C LEU A 131 -1.35 -0.58 -7.79
N VAL A 132 -1.36 -1.86 -7.44
CA VAL A 132 -0.68 -2.89 -8.22
C VAL A 132 -1.60 -4.08 -8.48
N HIS A 133 -1.78 -4.41 -9.76
CA HIS A 133 -2.50 -5.62 -10.18
C HIS A 133 -1.56 -6.81 -10.04
N ALA A 134 -1.67 -7.51 -8.92
CA ALA A 134 -0.85 -8.68 -8.58
C ALA A 134 -1.57 -9.55 -7.56
N VAL A 135 -1.05 -10.74 -7.31
CA VAL A 135 -1.48 -11.60 -6.19
C VAL A 135 -0.60 -11.28 -4.97
N HIS A 136 -1.16 -11.40 -3.77
CA HIS A 136 -0.46 -11.02 -2.54
C HIS A 136 0.83 -11.81 -2.27
N ASP A 137 1.01 -12.99 -2.87
CA ASP A 137 2.26 -13.77 -2.80
C ASP A 137 3.36 -13.22 -3.73
N GLU A 138 3.01 -12.31 -4.65
CA GLU A 138 3.97 -11.54 -5.47
C GLU A 138 4.45 -10.25 -4.77
N LEU A 139 4.14 -10.09 -3.48
CA LEU A 139 4.55 -8.90 -2.71
C LEU A 139 6.04 -8.59 -2.78
N PRO A 140 6.97 -9.58 -2.67
CA PRO A 140 8.41 -9.28 -2.78
C PRO A 140 8.77 -8.61 -4.10
N GLU A 141 8.26 -9.12 -5.23
CA GLU A 141 8.52 -8.57 -6.56
C GLU A 141 7.91 -7.16 -6.71
N VAL A 142 6.73 -6.93 -6.13
CA VAL A 142 6.09 -5.62 -6.12
C VAL A 142 6.94 -4.61 -5.35
N LEU A 143 7.50 -4.98 -4.21
CA LEU A 143 8.36 -4.09 -3.42
C LEU A 143 9.67 -3.80 -4.14
N ASP A 144 10.28 -4.79 -4.78
CA ASP A 144 11.48 -4.61 -5.59
C ASP A 144 11.25 -3.64 -6.75
N ASP A 145 10.11 -3.77 -7.46
CA ASP A 145 9.73 -2.88 -8.56
C ASP A 145 9.48 -1.43 -8.09
N LEU A 146 8.99 -1.25 -6.86
CA LEU A 146 8.79 0.06 -6.23
C LEU A 146 10.07 0.61 -5.58
N GLY A 147 11.14 -0.20 -5.46
CA GLY A 147 12.39 0.19 -4.80
C GLY A 147 12.23 0.32 -3.28
N LEU A 148 11.36 -0.48 -2.68
CA LEU A 148 11.10 -0.52 -1.25
C LEU A 148 11.80 -1.72 -0.61
N ASP A 149 12.81 -1.46 0.21
CA ASP A 149 13.58 -2.51 0.90
C ASP A 149 12.81 -3.12 2.09
N TYR A 150 11.82 -2.42 2.63
CA TYR A 150 11.03 -2.86 3.78
C TYR A 150 9.65 -2.17 3.81
N VAL A 151 8.74 -2.76 4.58
CA VAL A 151 7.43 -2.19 4.90
C VAL A 151 7.21 -2.24 6.42
N ASP A 152 6.43 -1.31 6.94
CA ASP A 152 6.16 -1.22 8.38
C ASP A 152 4.99 -2.11 8.81
N SER A 153 4.05 -2.37 7.91
CA SER A 153 2.89 -3.23 8.17
C SER A 153 2.28 -3.80 6.91
N VAL A 154 1.68 -4.98 7.04
CA VAL A 154 0.91 -5.64 5.99
C VAL A 154 -0.46 -6.00 6.54
N LEU A 155 -1.50 -5.73 5.79
CA LEU A 155 -2.87 -6.19 6.02
C LEU A 155 -3.24 -7.22 4.96
N LEU A 156 -3.78 -8.35 5.40
CA LEU A 156 -4.41 -9.35 4.55
C LEU A 156 -5.80 -9.65 5.11
N ASP A 157 -6.84 -9.22 4.39
CA ASP A 157 -8.25 -9.54 4.67
C ASP A 157 -8.70 -10.59 3.66
N LEU A 158 -8.36 -11.85 3.97
CA LEU A 158 -8.50 -12.98 3.04
C LEU A 158 -9.96 -13.41 2.91
N GLY A 159 -10.44 -13.51 1.69
CA GLY A 159 -11.78 -13.97 1.37
C GLY A 159 -12.30 -13.35 0.07
N LEU A 160 -13.63 -13.35 -0.08
CA LEU A 160 -14.33 -12.73 -1.18
C LEU A 160 -14.82 -11.35 -0.77
N SER A 161 -14.72 -10.38 -1.65
CA SER A 161 -15.37 -9.09 -1.45
C SER A 161 -16.89 -9.19 -1.67
N SER A 162 -17.68 -8.33 -1.01
CA SER A 162 -19.12 -8.25 -1.28
C SER A 162 -19.41 -7.96 -2.76
N PHE A 163 -18.61 -7.12 -3.39
CA PHE A 163 -18.69 -6.86 -4.83
C PHE A 163 -18.59 -8.14 -5.67
N GLN A 164 -17.64 -9.03 -5.35
CA GLN A 164 -17.48 -10.30 -6.07
C GLN A 164 -18.69 -11.24 -5.87
N ILE A 165 -19.32 -11.20 -4.69
CA ILE A 165 -20.50 -12.01 -4.39
C ILE A 165 -21.74 -11.44 -5.08
N ASP A 166 -21.88 -10.12 -5.13
CA ASP A 166 -23.05 -9.43 -5.67
C ASP A 166 -23.10 -9.44 -7.21
N GLU A 167 -21.92 -9.56 -7.86
CA GLU A 167 -21.80 -9.67 -9.31
C GLU A 167 -22.18 -11.08 -9.78
N VAL A 168 -23.42 -11.23 -10.26
CA VAL A 168 -24.04 -12.52 -10.66
C VAL A 168 -23.17 -13.29 -11.66
N GLU A 169 -22.60 -12.61 -12.65
CA GLU A 169 -21.83 -13.24 -13.72
C GLU A 169 -20.51 -13.87 -13.24
N ARG A 170 -20.06 -13.50 -12.03
CA ARG A 170 -18.85 -14.08 -11.42
C ARG A 170 -19.07 -15.47 -10.85
N GLY A 171 -20.32 -15.88 -10.61
CA GLY A 171 -20.66 -17.22 -10.15
C GLY A 171 -20.34 -17.52 -8.69
N PHE A 172 -20.12 -16.51 -7.85
CA PHE A 172 -19.88 -16.69 -6.40
C PHE A 172 -21.17 -16.81 -5.59
N SER A 173 -22.29 -16.28 -6.11
CA SER A 173 -23.58 -16.34 -5.43
C SER A 173 -24.34 -17.58 -5.84
N TYR A 174 -24.94 -18.26 -4.86
CA TYR A 174 -25.88 -19.36 -5.10
C TYR A 174 -27.34 -18.91 -5.07
N SER A 175 -27.61 -17.61 -4.89
CA SER A 175 -28.97 -17.06 -4.81
C SER A 175 -29.66 -16.94 -6.17
N VAL A 176 -28.89 -16.92 -7.24
CA VAL A 176 -29.35 -16.83 -8.62
C VAL A 176 -28.61 -17.83 -9.49
N ASP A 177 -29.24 -18.26 -10.58
CA ASP A 177 -28.62 -19.15 -11.56
C ASP A 177 -27.59 -18.36 -12.38
N SER A 178 -26.33 -18.82 -12.38
CA SER A 178 -25.20 -18.14 -13.01
C SER A 178 -24.13 -19.12 -13.47
N PRO A 179 -23.25 -18.73 -14.42
CA PRO A 179 -22.08 -19.54 -14.78
C PRO A 179 -21.21 -19.84 -13.56
N LEU A 180 -20.70 -21.05 -13.45
CA LEU A 180 -19.80 -21.47 -12.36
C LEU A 180 -18.35 -21.06 -12.70
N ASP A 181 -18.08 -19.77 -12.84
CA ASP A 181 -16.75 -19.24 -13.16
C ASP A 181 -15.85 -19.16 -11.91
N MET A 182 -16.29 -18.39 -10.91
CA MET A 182 -15.61 -18.20 -9.61
C MET A 182 -14.16 -17.70 -9.69
N ARG A 183 -13.78 -17.04 -10.78
CA ARG A 183 -12.46 -16.40 -10.89
C ARG A 183 -12.49 -15.00 -10.27
N MET A 184 -11.55 -14.72 -9.40
CA MET A 184 -11.36 -13.37 -8.86
C MET A 184 -10.79 -12.43 -9.92
N ASP A 185 -9.80 -12.89 -10.68
CA ASP A 185 -9.29 -12.20 -11.87
C ASP A 185 -9.97 -12.76 -13.12
N GLN A 186 -10.84 -11.99 -13.74
CA GLN A 186 -11.53 -12.38 -14.96
C GLN A 186 -10.75 -12.08 -16.24
N SER A 187 -9.65 -11.33 -16.12
CA SER A 187 -8.78 -10.98 -17.24
C SER A 187 -7.80 -12.10 -17.59
N SER A 188 -7.49 -12.98 -16.64
CA SER A 188 -6.49 -14.03 -16.82
C SER A 188 -6.81 -15.30 -16.03
N GLY A 189 -6.17 -16.40 -16.44
CA GLY A 189 -6.13 -17.62 -15.68
C GLY A 189 -7.39 -18.49 -15.70
N ARG A 190 -7.29 -19.61 -15.03
CA ARG A 190 -8.38 -20.54 -14.69
C ARG A 190 -8.38 -20.78 -13.19
#